data_048c909491c4a089fd8756a81055d174
#
_entry.id   048c909491c4a089fd8756a81055d174
#
_cell.length_a   1.000
_cell.length_b   1.000
_cell.length_c   1.000
_cell.angle_alpha   90.00
_cell.angle_beta   90.00
_cell.angle_gamma   90.00
#
_symmetry.space_group_name_H-M   'P 1'
#
loop_
_entity.id
_entity.type
_entity.pdbx_description
1 polymer ?
#
loop_
_entity_poly.entity_id
_entity_poly.type
_entity_poly.pdbx_seq_one_letter_code
_entity_poly.pdbx_strand_id
1 'polypeptide(L)'
;MRQLKITKSITNRESASLDKYLQEIGKEELITVEEEVELAQRIKKGDQEALEKLTKANLRFVVSVAKQYQNQGLSLPDLINEGNLGLIKAAEKFDETRGFKFISYAVWWIRQSILQALAEQSRIVRLPLNQVGSLNKINKAFARFEQEHERTPSPEELATELELPKEKVTDTLRVAGRHVSVDAPFADGEDNSLLDVLVNPDSPNADRGLINESLSTEVDRALETLTDLSLIHISEPTRPY
;
A
#
# COMPACT_ATOMS: atom_id res chain seq x y z
N MET A 1 3.46 -28.79 -9.55
CA MET A 1 2.68 -27.59 -9.95
C MET A 1 1.27 -27.74 -9.39
N ARG A 2 0.84 -26.84 -8.46
CA ARG A 2 -0.54 -26.85 -7.99
C ARG A 2 -1.43 -26.34 -9.12
N GLN A 3 -2.34 -27.17 -9.60
CA GLN A 3 -3.39 -26.76 -10.51
C GLN A 3 -4.22 -25.65 -9.84
N LEU A 4 -4.41 -24.53 -10.52
CA LEU A 4 -5.29 -23.45 -10.09
C LEU A 4 -6.73 -24.00 -10.07
N LYS A 5 -7.22 -24.38 -8.89
CA LYS A 5 -8.66 -24.64 -8.71
C LYS A 5 -9.37 -23.29 -8.68
N ILE A 6 -10.03 -22.94 -9.77
CA ILE A 6 -10.94 -21.79 -9.82
C ILE A 6 -12.19 -22.18 -9.04
N THR A 7 -12.24 -21.84 -7.76
CA THR A 7 -13.48 -21.90 -6.98
C THR A 7 -14.38 -20.76 -7.45
N LYS A 8 -15.66 -21.05 -7.74
CA LYS A 8 -16.66 -20.01 -8.05
C LYS A 8 -16.83 -19.10 -6.83
N SER A 9 -16.08 -18.01 -6.78
CA SER A 9 -16.29 -16.99 -5.74
C SER A 9 -17.33 -15.99 -6.24
N ILE A 10 -18.28 -15.64 -5.36
CA ILE A 10 -19.28 -14.59 -5.63
C ILE A 10 -18.53 -13.26 -5.74
N THR A 11 -18.75 -12.53 -6.85
CA THR A 11 -18.18 -11.20 -7.03
C THR A 11 -19.08 -10.20 -6.30
N ASN A 12 -18.53 -9.47 -5.34
CA ASN A 12 -19.23 -8.36 -4.76
C ASN A 12 -19.36 -7.25 -5.82
N ARG A 13 -20.58 -6.91 -6.20
CA ARG A 13 -20.89 -5.99 -7.30
C ARG A 13 -21.13 -4.61 -6.71
N GLU A 14 -20.06 -3.91 -6.42
CA GLU A 14 -20.11 -2.60 -5.75
C GLU A 14 -20.45 -1.44 -6.69
N SER A 15 -20.36 -1.64 -8.02
CA SER A 15 -20.65 -0.59 -8.99
C SER A 15 -21.38 -1.10 -10.22
N ALA A 16 -22.36 -0.30 -10.70
CA ALA A 16 -23.10 -0.60 -11.92
C ALA A 16 -22.20 -0.67 -13.18
N SER A 17 -21.06 0.04 -13.17
CA SER A 17 -20.07 0.01 -14.25
C SER A 17 -19.36 -1.34 -14.33
N LEU A 18 -19.01 -1.93 -13.19
CA LEU A 18 -18.41 -3.26 -13.12
C LEU A 18 -19.38 -4.33 -13.62
N ASP A 19 -20.67 -4.23 -13.25
CA ASP A 19 -21.69 -5.15 -13.73
C ASP A 19 -21.83 -5.13 -15.25
N LYS A 20 -21.86 -3.96 -15.84
CA LYS A 20 -21.92 -3.76 -17.29
C LYS A 20 -20.69 -4.38 -17.97
N TYR A 21 -19.50 -4.11 -17.43
CA TYR A 21 -18.26 -4.69 -17.93
C TYR A 21 -18.29 -6.22 -17.89
N LEU A 22 -18.70 -6.82 -16.75
CA LEU A 22 -18.81 -8.28 -16.61
C LEU A 22 -19.82 -8.90 -17.57
N GLN A 23 -20.92 -8.20 -17.88
CA GLN A 23 -21.90 -8.64 -18.88
C GLN A 23 -21.31 -8.59 -20.29
N GLU A 24 -20.55 -7.56 -20.64
CA GLU A 24 -19.92 -7.39 -21.94
C GLU A 24 -18.87 -8.49 -22.21
N ILE A 25 -17.96 -8.70 -21.27
CA ILE A 25 -16.95 -9.77 -21.42
C ILE A 25 -17.55 -11.17 -21.39
N GLY A 26 -18.76 -11.32 -20.79
CA GLY A 26 -19.49 -12.59 -20.78
C GLY A 26 -20.04 -13.00 -22.14
N LYS A 27 -20.23 -12.06 -23.07
CA LYS A 27 -20.76 -12.30 -24.41
C LYS A 27 -19.70 -12.75 -25.40
N GLU A 28 -18.43 -12.47 -25.11
CA GLU A 28 -17.30 -12.82 -25.98
C GLU A 28 -17.11 -14.33 -26.03
N GLU A 29 -16.91 -14.86 -27.22
CA GLU A 29 -16.69 -16.27 -27.47
C GLU A 29 -15.27 -16.70 -27.06
N LEU A 30 -15.15 -17.96 -26.64
CA LEU A 30 -13.84 -18.53 -26.30
C LEU A 30 -13.12 -18.94 -27.60
N ILE A 31 -11.82 -18.62 -27.64
CA ILE A 31 -10.95 -18.94 -28.79
C ILE A 31 -10.43 -20.37 -28.68
N THR A 32 -10.32 -21.08 -29.80
CA THR A 32 -9.68 -22.39 -29.88
C THR A 32 -8.16 -22.27 -29.92
N VAL A 33 -7.43 -23.35 -29.63
CA VAL A 33 -5.95 -23.35 -29.63
C VAL A 33 -5.39 -23.03 -31.01
N GLU A 34 -6.08 -23.48 -32.07
CA GLU A 34 -5.68 -23.23 -33.46
C GLU A 34 -5.81 -21.76 -33.82
N GLU A 35 -6.91 -21.13 -33.40
CA GLU A 35 -7.10 -19.67 -33.53
C GLU A 35 -6.11 -18.84 -32.68
N GLU A 36 -5.73 -19.33 -31.48
CA GLU A 36 -4.69 -18.67 -30.69
C GLU A 36 -3.38 -18.58 -31.48
N VAL A 37 -2.98 -19.63 -32.16
CA VAL A 37 -1.76 -19.68 -32.99
C VAL A 37 -1.85 -18.73 -34.18
N GLU A 38 -2.97 -18.75 -34.91
CA GLU A 38 -3.19 -17.84 -36.04
C GLU A 38 -3.14 -16.36 -35.60
N LEU A 39 -3.84 -16.03 -34.54
CA LEU A 39 -3.85 -14.68 -34.01
C LEU A 39 -2.45 -14.25 -33.53
N ALA A 40 -1.70 -15.14 -32.87
CA ALA A 40 -0.32 -14.85 -32.45
C ALA A 40 0.60 -14.54 -33.64
N GLN A 41 0.47 -15.29 -34.76
CA GLN A 41 1.24 -15.02 -35.97
C GLN A 41 0.88 -13.68 -36.62
N ARG A 42 -0.41 -13.28 -36.57
CA ARG A 42 -0.86 -11.97 -37.06
C ARG A 42 -0.36 -10.83 -36.17
N ILE A 43 -0.38 -11.01 -34.85
CA ILE A 43 0.15 -10.03 -33.88
C ILE A 43 1.65 -9.78 -34.13
N LYS A 44 2.44 -10.81 -34.39
CA LYS A 44 3.87 -10.63 -34.77
C LYS A 44 4.09 -9.80 -36.04
N LYS A 45 3.10 -9.75 -36.94
CA LYS A 45 3.11 -8.90 -38.14
C LYS A 45 2.59 -7.49 -37.87
N GLY A 46 2.20 -7.16 -36.64
CA GLY A 46 1.72 -5.85 -36.25
C GLY A 46 0.21 -5.63 -36.41
N ASP A 47 -0.58 -6.71 -36.52
CA ASP A 47 -2.04 -6.63 -36.64
C ASP A 47 -2.70 -6.35 -35.29
N GLN A 48 -3.26 -5.13 -35.16
CA GLN A 48 -3.95 -4.71 -33.93
C GLN A 48 -5.32 -5.36 -33.75
N GLU A 49 -6.03 -5.69 -34.82
CA GLU A 49 -7.34 -6.36 -34.72
C GLU A 49 -7.17 -7.76 -34.13
N ALA A 50 -6.10 -8.47 -34.52
CA ALA A 50 -5.76 -9.76 -33.94
C ALA A 50 -5.41 -9.66 -32.43
N LEU A 51 -4.69 -8.61 -32.04
CA LEU A 51 -4.36 -8.33 -30.65
C LEU A 51 -5.63 -8.09 -29.80
N GLU A 52 -6.55 -7.26 -30.32
CA GLU A 52 -7.82 -6.99 -29.65
C GLU A 52 -8.67 -8.25 -29.52
N LYS A 53 -8.77 -9.06 -30.56
CA LYS A 53 -9.55 -10.32 -30.53
C LYS A 53 -8.99 -11.29 -29.50
N LEU A 54 -7.66 -11.48 -29.46
CA LEU A 54 -7.00 -12.36 -28.50
C LEU A 54 -7.18 -11.87 -27.05
N THR A 55 -7.05 -10.55 -26.83
CA THR A 55 -7.23 -9.98 -25.49
C THR A 55 -8.67 -10.04 -25.02
N LYS A 56 -9.66 -9.67 -25.86
CA LYS A 56 -11.09 -9.67 -25.50
C LYS A 56 -11.55 -11.06 -25.05
N ALA A 57 -11.19 -12.11 -25.78
CA ALA A 57 -11.55 -13.48 -25.43
C ALA A 57 -10.99 -13.96 -24.07
N ASN A 58 -9.88 -13.36 -23.61
CA ASN A 58 -9.19 -13.75 -22.36
C ASN A 58 -9.49 -12.83 -21.17
N LEU A 59 -10.28 -11.75 -21.31
CA LEU A 59 -10.61 -10.83 -20.21
C LEU A 59 -11.28 -11.54 -19.03
N ARG A 60 -12.12 -12.54 -19.29
CA ARG A 60 -12.76 -13.34 -18.22
C ARG A 60 -11.75 -14.02 -17.31
N PHE A 61 -10.63 -14.43 -17.86
CA PHE A 61 -9.55 -15.05 -17.10
C PHE A 61 -8.85 -14.02 -16.18
N VAL A 62 -8.61 -12.79 -16.69
CA VAL A 62 -8.05 -11.70 -15.87
C VAL A 62 -8.90 -11.44 -14.63
N VAL A 63 -10.23 -11.38 -14.77
CA VAL A 63 -11.16 -11.22 -13.63
C VAL A 63 -10.96 -12.33 -12.59
N SER A 64 -10.79 -13.57 -13.02
CA SER A 64 -10.57 -14.71 -12.13
C SER A 64 -9.25 -14.59 -11.34
N VAL A 65 -8.22 -14.05 -11.97
CA VAL A 65 -6.92 -13.79 -11.31
C VAL A 65 -7.02 -12.59 -10.38
N ALA A 66 -7.62 -11.48 -10.83
CA ALA A 66 -7.78 -10.24 -10.06
C ALA A 66 -8.55 -10.47 -8.74
N LYS A 67 -9.56 -11.34 -8.72
CA LYS A 67 -10.30 -11.73 -7.51
C LYS A 67 -9.43 -12.31 -6.41
N GLN A 68 -8.31 -12.92 -6.72
CA GLN A 68 -7.40 -13.49 -5.72
C GLN A 68 -6.63 -12.42 -4.94
N TYR A 69 -6.60 -11.19 -5.47
CA TYR A 69 -5.87 -10.04 -4.90
C TYR A 69 -6.79 -8.98 -4.33
N GLN A 70 -8.08 -9.27 -4.17
CA GLN A 70 -9.04 -8.37 -3.51
C GLN A 70 -8.62 -8.08 -2.06
N ASN A 71 -9.08 -6.94 -1.53
CA ASN A 71 -8.85 -6.49 -0.14
C ASN A 71 -7.37 -6.22 0.23
N GLN A 72 -6.52 -5.99 -0.76
CA GLN A 72 -5.11 -5.67 -0.53
C GLN A 72 -4.78 -4.18 -0.66
N GLY A 73 -5.81 -3.32 -0.81
CA GLY A 73 -5.66 -1.86 -0.87
C GLY A 73 -6.00 -1.23 -2.23
N LEU A 74 -6.40 -2.04 -3.23
CA LEU A 74 -6.96 -1.58 -4.50
C LEU A 74 -8.37 -2.13 -4.71
N SER A 75 -9.20 -1.37 -5.41
CA SER A 75 -10.54 -1.81 -5.80
C SER A 75 -10.48 -2.92 -6.86
N LEU A 76 -11.53 -3.74 -6.95
CA LEU A 76 -11.58 -4.81 -7.96
C LEU A 76 -11.52 -4.27 -9.40
N PRO A 77 -12.19 -3.17 -9.77
CA PRO A 77 -12.05 -2.57 -11.10
C PRO A 77 -10.60 -2.19 -11.44
N ASP A 78 -9.87 -1.59 -10.48
CA ASP A 78 -8.47 -1.18 -10.68
C ASP A 78 -7.57 -2.41 -10.88
N LEU A 79 -7.76 -3.47 -10.08
CA LEU A 79 -7.04 -4.72 -10.24
C LEU A 79 -7.28 -5.38 -11.60
N ILE A 80 -8.51 -5.30 -12.12
CA ILE A 80 -8.86 -5.82 -13.45
C ILE A 80 -8.16 -5.00 -14.53
N ASN A 81 -8.19 -3.66 -14.42
CA ASN A 81 -7.54 -2.79 -15.40
C ASN A 81 -6.03 -3.03 -15.47
N GLU A 82 -5.36 -3.11 -14.32
CA GLU A 82 -3.93 -3.44 -14.28
C GLU A 82 -3.64 -4.85 -14.78
N GLY A 83 -4.52 -5.81 -14.49
CA GLY A 83 -4.45 -7.15 -15.05
C GLY A 83 -4.60 -7.18 -16.56
N ASN A 84 -5.50 -6.35 -17.13
CA ASN A 84 -5.68 -6.22 -18.58
C ASN A 84 -4.43 -5.63 -19.25
N LEU A 85 -3.75 -4.65 -18.62
CA LEU A 85 -2.46 -4.16 -19.12
C LEU A 85 -1.41 -5.28 -19.14
N GLY A 86 -1.40 -6.13 -18.11
CA GLY A 86 -0.55 -7.32 -18.09
C GLY A 86 -0.87 -8.32 -19.23
N LEU A 87 -2.16 -8.52 -19.51
CA LEU A 87 -2.62 -9.39 -20.59
C LEU A 87 -2.19 -8.89 -21.97
N ILE A 88 -2.30 -7.58 -22.24
CA ILE A 88 -1.86 -6.94 -23.49
C ILE A 88 -0.35 -7.15 -23.69
N LYS A 89 0.46 -6.87 -22.67
CA LYS A 89 1.91 -7.11 -22.70
C LYS A 89 2.26 -8.59 -22.94
N ALA A 90 1.45 -9.50 -22.40
CA ALA A 90 1.61 -10.93 -22.65
C ALA A 90 1.31 -11.30 -24.09
N ALA A 91 0.24 -10.73 -24.70
CA ALA A 91 -0.15 -10.98 -26.08
C ALA A 91 0.91 -10.51 -27.09
N GLU A 92 1.54 -9.36 -26.84
CA GLU A 92 2.63 -8.85 -27.68
C GLU A 92 3.90 -9.73 -27.65
N LYS A 93 4.16 -10.38 -26.51
CA LYS A 93 5.40 -11.17 -26.28
C LYS A 93 5.18 -12.67 -26.38
N PHE A 94 3.99 -13.10 -26.71
CA PHE A 94 3.67 -14.53 -26.79
C PHE A 94 4.35 -15.18 -28.01
N ASP A 95 4.89 -16.38 -27.75
CA ASP A 95 5.54 -17.19 -28.78
C ASP A 95 4.84 -18.53 -28.94
N GLU A 96 4.12 -18.68 -30.05
CA GLU A 96 3.32 -19.84 -30.41
C GLU A 96 4.18 -21.08 -30.71
N THR A 97 5.47 -20.91 -31.05
CA THR A 97 6.35 -22.03 -31.42
C THR A 97 6.65 -22.97 -30.24
N ARG A 98 6.42 -22.50 -29.01
CA ARG A 98 6.69 -23.27 -27.79
C ARG A 98 5.61 -24.30 -27.43
N GLY A 99 4.49 -24.33 -28.14
CA GLY A 99 3.43 -25.33 -27.96
C GLY A 99 2.63 -25.21 -26.66
N PHE A 100 2.73 -24.08 -25.92
CA PHE A 100 1.93 -23.83 -24.71
C PHE A 100 0.71 -22.98 -25.04
N LYS A 101 -0.38 -23.18 -24.29
CA LYS A 101 -1.55 -22.30 -24.37
C LYS A 101 -1.20 -20.89 -23.92
N PHE A 102 -1.78 -19.90 -24.61
CA PHE A 102 -1.59 -18.47 -24.28
C PHE A 102 -1.85 -18.15 -22.80
N ILE A 103 -2.94 -18.69 -22.23
CA ILE A 103 -3.31 -18.46 -20.82
C ILE A 103 -2.19 -18.86 -19.85
N SER A 104 -1.48 -19.96 -20.11
CA SER A 104 -0.38 -20.43 -19.23
C SER A 104 0.78 -19.45 -19.16
N TYR A 105 1.02 -18.73 -20.25
CA TYR A 105 2.01 -17.66 -20.32
C TYR A 105 1.47 -16.34 -19.74
N ALA A 106 0.26 -15.96 -20.11
CA ALA A 106 -0.36 -14.69 -19.71
C ALA A 106 -0.55 -14.56 -18.19
N VAL A 107 -0.81 -15.66 -17.47
CA VAL A 107 -0.93 -15.66 -16.00
C VAL A 107 0.23 -14.97 -15.31
N TRP A 108 1.45 -15.18 -15.78
CA TRP A 108 2.65 -14.58 -15.17
C TRP A 108 2.70 -13.06 -15.35
N TRP A 109 2.34 -12.57 -16.53
CA TRP A 109 2.28 -11.16 -16.84
C TRP A 109 1.15 -10.46 -16.10
N ILE A 110 -0.04 -11.09 -16.06
CA ILE A 110 -1.20 -10.58 -15.31
C ILE A 110 -0.84 -10.44 -13.83
N ARG A 111 -0.29 -11.48 -13.22
CA ARG A 111 0.15 -11.43 -11.80
C ARG A 111 1.21 -10.37 -11.56
N GLN A 112 2.20 -10.30 -12.43
CA GLN A 112 3.27 -9.32 -12.30
C GLN A 112 2.73 -7.89 -12.36
N SER A 113 1.82 -7.59 -13.30
CA SER A 113 1.20 -6.27 -13.42
C SER A 113 0.37 -5.93 -12.19
N ILE A 114 -0.48 -6.86 -11.70
CA ILE A 114 -1.29 -6.66 -10.50
C ILE A 114 -0.41 -6.44 -9.26
N LEU A 115 0.62 -7.26 -9.05
CA LEU A 115 1.53 -7.11 -7.90
C LEU A 115 2.33 -5.81 -7.96
N GLN A 116 2.73 -5.37 -9.15
CA GLN A 116 3.38 -4.09 -9.33
C GLN A 116 2.43 -2.94 -8.98
N ALA A 117 1.21 -2.96 -9.48
CA ALA A 117 0.19 -1.95 -9.18
C ALA A 117 -0.14 -1.91 -7.67
N LEU A 118 -0.27 -3.06 -7.02
CA LEU A 118 -0.44 -3.15 -5.57
C LEU A 118 0.72 -2.52 -4.80
N ALA A 119 1.95 -2.76 -5.24
CA ALA A 119 3.13 -2.19 -4.59
C ALA A 119 3.22 -0.67 -4.76
N GLU A 120 2.75 -0.13 -5.90
CA GLU A 120 2.86 1.28 -6.25
C GLU A 120 1.67 2.11 -5.79
N GLN A 121 0.45 1.56 -5.82
CA GLN A 121 -0.79 2.34 -5.69
C GLN A 121 -1.63 1.97 -4.46
N SER A 122 -1.35 0.85 -3.76
CA SER A 122 -2.19 0.40 -2.63
C SER A 122 -2.05 1.26 -1.37
N ARG A 123 -1.03 2.12 -1.30
CA ARG A 123 -0.75 2.98 -0.14
C ARG A 123 -0.93 4.45 -0.51
N ILE A 124 -1.47 5.25 0.40
CA ILE A 124 -1.58 6.71 0.24
C ILE A 124 -0.18 7.33 0.07
N VAL A 125 0.78 6.92 0.89
CA VAL A 125 2.19 7.27 0.73
C VAL A 125 2.90 6.13 0.03
N ARG A 126 3.32 6.35 -1.21
CA ARG A 126 4.01 5.36 -2.04
C ARG A 126 5.35 4.96 -1.45
N LEU A 127 5.60 3.65 -1.41
CA LEU A 127 6.90 3.09 -1.04
C LEU A 127 7.67 2.63 -2.29
N PRO A 128 9.02 2.80 -2.32
CA PRO A 128 9.84 2.21 -3.37
C PRO A 128 9.70 0.67 -3.40
N LEU A 129 9.74 0.07 -4.59
CA LEU A 129 9.60 -1.39 -4.77
C LEU A 129 10.59 -2.20 -3.95
N ASN A 130 11.83 -1.68 -3.79
CA ASN A 130 12.85 -2.33 -2.97
C ASN A 130 12.44 -2.43 -1.50
N GLN A 131 11.80 -1.39 -0.95
CA GLN A 131 11.29 -1.41 0.43
C GLN A 131 10.10 -2.35 0.57
N VAL A 132 9.18 -2.37 -0.40
CA VAL A 132 8.06 -3.32 -0.42
C VAL A 132 8.58 -4.76 -0.47
N GLY A 133 9.61 -5.03 -1.28
CA GLY A 133 10.28 -6.33 -1.33
C GLY A 133 10.91 -6.73 0.00
N SER A 134 11.60 -5.79 0.68
CA SER A 134 12.17 -6.01 2.02
C SER A 134 11.09 -6.28 3.06
N LEU A 135 10.02 -5.49 3.06
CA LEU A 135 8.86 -5.66 3.94
C LEU A 135 8.22 -7.04 3.80
N ASN A 136 8.02 -7.49 2.55
CA ASN A 136 7.46 -8.82 2.29
C ASN A 136 8.36 -9.96 2.79
N LYS A 137 9.68 -9.79 2.69
CA LYS A 137 10.65 -10.76 3.25
C LYS A 137 10.57 -10.80 4.78
N ILE A 138 10.55 -9.62 5.42
CA ILE A 138 10.44 -9.49 6.89
C ILE A 138 9.12 -10.09 7.37
N ASN A 139 7.99 -9.80 6.72
CA ASN A 139 6.69 -10.36 7.10
C ASN A 139 6.63 -11.89 6.97
N LYS A 140 7.29 -12.45 5.97
CA LYS A 140 7.40 -13.92 5.82
C LYS A 140 8.25 -14.56 6.92
N ALA A 141 9.38 -13.95 7.25
CA ALA A 141 10.24 -14.41 8.35
C ALA A 141 9.51 -14.29 9.69
N PHE A 142 8.81 -13.15 9.90
CA PHE A 142 7.98 -12.92 11.08
C PHE A 142 6.93 -14.01 11.27
N ALA A 143 6.14 -14.30 10.24
CA ALA A 143 5.10 -15.31 10.29
C ALA A 143 5.67 -16.73 10.52
N ARG A 144 6.85 -17.02 9.94
CA ARG A 144 7.52 -18.30 10.15
C ARG A 144 8.04 -18.44 11.57
N PHE A 145 8.67 -17.41 12.10
CA PHE A 145 9.19 -17.38 13.46
C PHE A 145 8.06 -17.51 14.48
N GLU A 146 6.94 -16.80 14.29
CA GLU A 146 5.76 -16.90 15.15
C GLU A 146 5.17 -18.31 15.15
N GLN A 147 5.16 -18.97 13.98
CA GLN A 147 4.69 -20.36 13.86
C GLN A 147 5.62 -21.38 14.54
N GLU A 148 6.94 -21.14 14.54
CA GLU A 148 7.93 -22.05 15.12
C GLU A 148 8.11 -21.86 16.63
N HIS A 149 7.97 -20.61 17.12
CA HIS A 149 8.32 -20.26 18.51
C HIS A 149 7.12 -19.79 19.35
N GLU A 150 5.92 -19.69 18.77
CA GLU A 150 4.67 -19.24 19.43
C GLU A 150 4.79 -17.86 20.11
N ARG A 151 5.75 -17.02 19.68
CA ARG A 151 5.98 -15.66 20.16
C ARG A 151 6.41 -14.73 19.05
N THR A 152 6.22 -13.44 19.26
CA THR A 152 6.68 -12.40 18.32
C THR A 152 8.21 -12.29 18.32
N PRO A 153 8.87 -12.26 17.14
CA PRO A 153 10.32 -12.09 17.04
C PRO A 153 10.76 -10.67 17.40
N SER A 154 11.94 -10.55 17.99
CA SER A 154 12.59 -9.26 18.16
C SER A 154 13.23 -8.78 16.84
N PRO A 155 13.45 -7.46 16.65
CA PRO A 155 14.13 -6.96 15.46
C PRO A 155 15.54 -7.54 15.26
N GLU A 156 16.21 -7.95 16.34
CA GLU A 156 17.54 -8.57 16.33
C GLU A 156 17.49 -10.00 15.79
N GLU A 157 16.50 -10.76 16.20
CA GLU A 157 16.27 -12.13 15.73
C GLU A 157 15.94 -12.14 14.24
N LEU A 158 15.06 -11.23 13.78
CA LEU A 158 14.75 -11.07 12.36
C LEU A 158 15.98 -10.64 11.55
N ALA A 159 16.82 -9.77 12.10
CA ALA A 159 18.06 -9.33 11.45
C ALA A 159 19.02 -10.50 11.26
N THR A 160 19.12 -11.38 12.26
CA THR A 160 19.98 -12.57 12.22
C THR A 160 19.44 -13.61 11.21
N GLU A 161 18.12 -13.85 11.21
CA GLU A 161 17.50 -14.82 10.29
C GLU A 161 17.59 -14.38 8.80
N LEU A 162 17.45 -13.06 8.56
CA LEU A 162 17.46 -12.51 7.20
C LEU A 162 18.86 -12.06 6.72
N GLU A 163 19.89 -12.17 7.56
CA GLU A 163 21.25 -11.67 7.31
C GLU A 163 21.27 -10.18 6.92
N LEU A 164 20.39 -9.37 7.56
CA LEU A 164 20.27 -7.94 7.31
C LEU A 164 20.74 -7.13 8.53
N PRO A 165 21.27 -5.91 8.34
CA PRO A 165 21.60 -5.04 9.45
C PRO A 165 20.32 -4.67 10.25
N LYS A 166 20.44 -4.67 11.59
CA LYS A 166 19.36 -4.38 12.54
C LYS A 166 18.65 -3.04 12.23
N GLU A 167 19.42 -2.01 11.89
CA GLU A 167 18.90 -0.69 11.55
C GLU A 167 17.90 -0.76 10.39
N LYS A 168 18.25 -1.49 9.33
CA LYS A 168 17.40 -1.66 8.15
C LYS A 168 16.10 -2.39 8.48
N VAL A 169 16.14 -3.41 9.33
CA VAL A 169 14.94 -4.13 9.79
C VAL A 169 14.05 -3.19 10.61
N THR A 170 14.62 -2.44 11.55
CA THR A 170 13.89 -1.49 12.39
C THR A 170 13.24 -0.39 11.56
N ASP A 171 13.95 0.20 10.61
CA ASP A 171 13.41 1.24 9.72
C ASP A 171 12.29 0.69 8.82
N THR A 172 12.47 -0.53 8.30
CA THR A 172 11.42 -1.15 7.49
C THR A 172 10.16 -1.43 8.31
N LEU A 173 10.31 -1.87 9.55
CA LEU A 173 9.18 -2.10 10.45
C LEU A 173 8.45 -0.80 10.84
N ARG A 174 9.17 0.32 11.02
CA ARG A 174 8.54 1.63 11.26
C ARG A 174 7.65 2.07 10.11
N VAL A 175 8.06 1.80 8.87
CA VAL A 175 7.31 2.17 7.66
C VAL A 175 6.24 1.13 7.31
N ALA A 176 6.22 -0.03 7.97
CA ALA A 176 5.28 -1.12 7.69
C ALA A 176 3.81 -0.75 7.96
N GLY A 177 3.55 0.14 8.90
CA GLY A 177 2.19 0.55 9.30
C GLY A 177 1.34 1.01 8.10
N ARG A 178 0.04 0.65 8.12
CA ARG A 178 -0.95 1.20 7.20
C ARG A 178 -1.52 2.48 7.76
N HIS A 179 -1.98 3.36 6.87
CA HIS A 179 -2.70 4.57 7.27
C HIS A 179 -4.04 4.20 7.91
N VAL A 180 -4.41 4.98 8.93
CA VAL A 180 -5.71 4.91 9.58
C VAL A 180 -6.42 6.24 9.31
N SER A 181 -7.72 6.20 9.04
CA SER A 181 -8.51 7.42 8.90
C SER A 181 -8.68 8.08 10.25
N VAL A 182 -8.43 9.39 10.33
CA VAL A 182 -8.61 10.18 11.56
C VAL A 182 -10.10 10.43 11.84
N ASP A 183 -10.91 10.49 10.76
CA ASP A 183 -12.36 10.75 10.86
C ASP A 183 -13.18 9.45 11.00
N ALA A 184 -12.53 8.28 10.93
CA ALA A 184 -13.25 7.02 11.07
C ALA A 184 -13.74 6.83 12.52
N PRO A 185 -15.01 6.44 12.73
CA PRO A 185 -15.51 6.12 14.07
C PRO A 185 -14.80 4.89 14.65
N PHE A 186 -14.65 4.84 15.98
CA PHE A 186 -14.02 3.68 16.65
C PHE A 186 -14.88 2.42 16.59
N ALA A 187 -16.20 2.59 16.64
CA ALA A 187 -17.17 1.50 16.49
C ALA A 187 -18.31 1.94 15.60
N ASP A 188 -18.95 0.98 14.90
CA ASP A 188 -20.11 1.27 14.05
C ASP A 188 -21.26 1.83 14.90
N GLY A 189 -21.65 3.08 14.62
CA GLY A 189 -22.74 3.79 15.30
C GLY A 189 -22.29 4.73 16.43
N GLU A 190 -20.98 4.91 16.65
CA GLU A 190 -20.46 5.97 17.53
C GLU A 190 -20.05 7.20 16.71
N ASP A 191 -20.31 8.39 17.26
CA ASP A 191 -19.90 9.67 16.66
C ASP A 191 -18.45 10.03 16.99
N ASN A 192 -17.79 9.32 17.91
CA ASN A 192 -16.44 9.59 18.36
C ASN A 192 -15.41 9.09 17.33
N SER A 193 -14.55 9.98 16.88
CA SER A 193 -13.46 9.71 15.94
C SER A 193 -12.09 9.80 16.62
N LEU A 194 -11.05 9.33 15.93
CA LEU A 194 -9.66 9.48 16.39
C LEU A 194 -9.29 10.97 16.55
N LEU A 195 -9.91 11.86 15.74
CA LEU A 195 -9.68 13.29 15.78
C LEU A 195 -10.08 13.89 17.16
N ASP A 196 -11.16 13.39 17.77
CA ASP A 196 -11.66 13.90 19.05
C ASP A 196 -10.73 13.54 20.23
N VAL A 197 -9.91 12.49 20.07
CA VAL A 197 -8.95 12.02 21.08
C VAL A 197 -7.57 12.65 20.93
N LEU A 198 -7.24 13.13 19.71
CA LEU A 198 -5.94 13.75 19.46
C LEU A 198 -5.85 15.12 20.13
N VAL A 199 -4.98 15.21 21.13
CA VAL A 199 -4.68 16.48 21.82
C VAL A 199 -3.65 17.25 21.00
N ASN A 200 -3.92 18.54 20.77
CA ASN A 200 -2.94 19.45 20.15
C ASN A 200 -1.83 19.81 21.17
N PRO A 201 -0.58 19.33 21.00
CA PRO A 201 0.52 19.62 21.92
C PRO A 201 0.96 21.10 21.89
N ASP A 202 0.66 21.81 20.80
CA ASP A 202 1.03 23.23 20.64
C ASP A 202 0.00 24.20 21.26
N SER A 203 -1.13 23.69 21.71
CA SER A 203 -2.12 24.51 22.41
C SER A 203 -1.61 24.82 23.82
N PRO A 204 -1.42 26.11 24.19
CA PRO A 204 -0.99 26.46 25.52
C PRO A 204 -2.06 26.02 26.54
N ASN A 205 -1.63 25.30 27.57
CA ASN A 205 -2.52 24.98 28.69
C ASN A 205 -3.06 26.27 29.32
N ALA A 206 -4.33 26.25 29.75
CA ALA A 206 -5.00 27.40 30.32
C ALA A 206 -4.22 27.97 31.53
N ASP A 207 -3.57 27.08 32.29
CA ASP A 207 -2.79 27.45 33.47
C ASP A 207 -1.47 28.17 33.14
N ARG A 208 -0.92 28.01 31.92
CA ARG A 208 0.39 28.57 31.56
C ARG A 208 0.38 30.08 31.53
N GLY A 209 -0.73 30.69 31.12
CA GLY A 209 -0.93 32.14 31.16
C GLY A 209 -0.91 32.66 32.60
N LEU A 210 -1.67 32.02 33.50
CA LEU A 210 -1.75 32.39 34.93
C LEU A 210 -0.43 32.21 35.66
N ILE A 211 0.31 31.13 35.37
CA ILE A 211 1.63 30.88 35.93
C ILE A 211 2.61 31.98 35.50
N ASN A 212 2.63 32.34 34.22
CA ASN A 212 3.50 33.41 33.71
C ASN A 212 3.15 34.78 34.30
N GLU A 213 1.86 35.09 34.44
CA GLU A 213 1.41 36.34 35.05
C GLU A 213 1.77 36.42 36.56
N SER A 214 1.56 35.31 37.28
CA SER A 214 1.98 35.19 38.68
C SER A 214 3.49 35.34 38.83
N LEU A 215 4.26 34.67 37.97
CA LEU A 215 5.73 34.79 37.96
C LEU A 215 6.16 36.21 37.66
N SER A 216 5.57 36.91 36.69
CA SER A 216 5.86 38.30 36.37
C SER A 216 5.61 39.22 37.58
N THR A 217 4.48 39.04 38.24
CA THR A 217 4.12 39.80 39.45
C THR A 217 5.12 39.58 40.58
N GLU A 218 5.57 38.36 40.81
CA GLU A 218 6.57 38.05 41.84
C GLU A 218 7.97 38.62 41.50
N VAL A 219 8.32 38.57 40.20
CA VAL A 219 9.60 39.20 39.73
C VAL A 219 9.54 40.71 39.91
N ASP A 220 8.44 41.37 39.58
CA ASP A 220 8.26 42.81 39.77
C ASP A 220 8.37 43.20 41.24
N ARG A 221 7.71 42.44 42.14
CA ARG A 221 7.84 42.63 43.59
C ARG A 221 9.26 42.45 44.09
N ALA A 222 9.99 41.46 43.58
CA ALA A 222 11.38 41.24 43.94
C ALA A 222 12.28 42.39 43.46
N LEU A 223 12.02 42.92 42.27
CA LEU A 223 12.76 44.06 41.71
C LEU A 223 12.50 45.34 42.50
N GLU A 224 11.29 45.58 43.01
CA GLU A 224 10.97 46.74 43.87
C GLU A 224 11.73 46.76 45.19
N THR A 225 12.22 45.59 45.65
CA THR A 225 13.03 45.50 46.89
C THR A 225 14.51 45.86 46.71
N LEU A 226 14.96 45.96 45.43
CA LEU A 226 16.33 46.20 45.06
C LEU A 226 16.65 47.73 45.04
N THR A 227 17.89 48.11 45.34
CA THR A 227 18.34 49.48 45.17
C THR A 227 18.56 49.83 43.71
N ASP A 228 18.43 51.13 43.34
CA ASP A 228 18.62 51.60 41.96
C ASP A 228 19.94 51.15 41.34
N LEU A 229 21.00 51.08 42.17
CA LEU A 229 22.33 50.64 41.72
C LEU A 229 22.41 49.16 41.38
N SER A 230 21.63 48.29 42.08
CA SER A 230 21.55 46.87 41.81
C SER A 230 20.67 46.60 40.60
N LEU A 231 19.63 47.38 40.35
CA LEU A 231 18.80 47.31 39.16
C LEU A 231 19.56 47.59 37.87
N ILE A 232 20.47 48.60 37.89
CA ILE A 232 21.35 48.93 36.76
C ILE A 232 22.23 47.71 36.40
N HIS A 233 22.81 47.02 37.38
CA HIS A 233 23.67 45.88 37.18
C HIS A 233 22.93 44.66 36.62
N ILE A 234 21.64 44.50 36.90
CA ILE A 234 20.83 43.44 36.39
C ILE A 234 20.35 43.72 34.94
N SER A 235 20.04 44.99 34.65
CA SER A 235 19.54 45.42 33.33
C SER A 235 20.65 45.64 32.30
N GLU A 236 21.89 45.91 32.71
CA GLU A 236 23.02 46.01 31.79
C GLU A 236 23.62 44.60 31.55
N PRO A 237 23.57 44.06 30.32
CA PRO A 237 24.32 42.85 30.01
C PRO A 237 25.82 43.20 30.14
N THR A 238 26.48 42.55 31.11
CA THR A 238 27.93 42.59 31.24
C THR A 238 28.56 42.22 29.93
N ARG A 239 29.12 43.19 29.18
CA ARG A 239 29.92 42.91 27.99
C ARG A 239 31.11 42.05 28.43
N PRO A 240 31.30 40.84 27.88
CA PRO A 240 32.55 40.12 28.11
C PRO A 240 33.68 40.95 27.48
N TYR A 241 34.74 41.17 28.31
CA TYR A 241 36.00 41.78 27.88
C TYR A 241 36.65 40.88 26.80
#